data_e5715a22dba1b1bac7ed8efb4215ede1
#
_entry.id   e5715a22dba1b1bac7ed8efb4215ede1
#
_cell.length_a   1.000
_cell.length_b   1.000
_cell.length_c   1.000
_cell.angle_alpha   90.00
_cell.angle_beta   90.00
_cell.angle_gamma   90.00
#
_symmetry.space_group_name_H-M   'P 1'
#
loop_
_entity.id
_entity.type
_entity.pdbx_description
1 polymer ?
#
loop_
_entity_poly.entity_id
_entity_poly.type
_entity_poly.pdbx_seq_one_letter_code
_entity_poly.pdbx_strand_id
1 'polypeptide(L)'
;FGSDDKVVTMGSCFADRLRTWLRKNGKNADYITVPEGLNNSFAVRQWIEWICTGDRSTDAYWYDNDKSAGAFKWEPEQEQKELLDYFKTTKGFVVTYGLAEVWRDKKTKGVFWRGVPNKVFSPEMHESVTSTVEENVNNMKRIADLIHKTCGEDKHIIYTLSPVPLAATFQ
;
A
#
# COMPACT_ATOMS: atom_id res chain seq x y z
N PHE A 1 9.09 9.70 18.81
CA PHE A 1 9.48 8.28 18.85
C PHE A 1 10.73 8.14 19.71
N GLY A 2 10.70 7.21 20.66
CA GLY A 2 11.89 6.79 21.38
C GLY A 2 12.90 6.07 20.45
N SER A 3 14.12 5.81 20.96
CA SER A 3 15.14 5.08 20.20
C SER A 3 14.68 3.65 19.86
N ASP A 4 13.92 3.05 20.74
CA ASP A 4 13.53 1.63 20.68
C ASP A 4 12.16 1.42 20.01
N ASP A 5 11.45 2.52 19.72
CA ASP A 5 10.16 2.44 19.04
C ASP A 5 10.32 1.84 17.65
N LYS A 6 9.55 0.80 17.38
CA LYS A 6 9.53 0.15 16.08
C LYS A 6 8.82 1.02 15.06
N VAL A 7 9.50 1.32 13.96
CA VAL A 7 8.97 2.10 12.84
C VAL A 7 8.94 1.24 11.60
N VAL A 8 7.83 1.23 10.90
CA VAL A 8 7.71 0.60 9.60
C VAL A 8 7.55 1.62 8.49
N THR A 9 8.26 1.43 7.41
CA THR A 9 8.12 2.21 6.18
C THR A 9 7.52 1.36 5.08
N MET A 10 6.63 1.89 4.27
CA MET A 10 5.98 1.17 3.18
C MET A 10 5.61 2.10 2.02
N GLY A 11 5.45 1.53 0.84
CA GLY A 11 5.03 2.23 -0.39
C GLY A 11 6.16 2.39 -1.39
N SER A 12 6.50 3.61 -1.77
CA SER A 12 7.46 3.90 -2.85
C SER A 12 8.91 3.51 -2.50
N CYS A 13 9.79 3.54 -3.49
CA CYS A 13 11.23 3.29 -3.29
C CYS A 13 11.88 4.23 -2.25
N PHE A 14 11.29 5.40 -2.00
CA PHE A 14 11.70 6.27 -0.92
C PHE A 14 11.55 5.62 0.45
N ALA A 15 10.53 4.80 0.66
CA ALA A 15 10.31 4.10 1.94
C ALA A 15 11.50 3.19 2.31
N ASP A 16 12.05 2.43 1.36
CA ASP A 16 13.23 1.59 1.62
C ASP A 16 14.49 2.42 1.91
N ARG A 17 14.66 3.53 1.18
CA ARG A 17 15.76 4.48 1.43
C ARG A 17 15.67 5.09 2.83
N LEU A 18 14.46 5.50 3.22
CA LEU A 18 14.20 6.05 4.54
C LEU A 18 14.47 5.02 5.65
N ARG A 19 14.02 3.78 5.50
CA ARG A 19 14.34 2.69 6.43
C ARG A 19 15.85 2.53 6.59
N THR A 20 16.58 2.52 5.48
CA THR A 20 18.03 2.37 5.50
C THR A 20 18.70 3.52 6.26
N TRP A 21 18.23 4.76 6.05
CA TRP A 21 18.72 5.92 6.76
C TRP A 21 18.40 5.86 8.27
N LEU A 22 17.17 5.50 8.63
CA LEU A 22 16.74 5.35 10.01
C LEU A 22 17.60 4.33 10.76
N ARG A 23 17.86 3.17 10.16
CA ARG A 23 18.74 2.13 10.76
C ARG A 23 20.17 2.63 10.96
N LYS A 24 20.74 3.34 10.00
CA LYS A 24 22.07 3.93 10.12
C LYS A 24 22.16 4.97 11.25
N ASN A 25 21.04 5.57 11.61
CA ASN A 25 20.93 6.52 12.73
C ASN A 25 20.41 5.88 14.02
N GLY A 26 20.55 4.57 14.17
CA GLY A 26 20.26 3.84 15.42
C GLY A 26 18.76 3.67 15.71
N LYS A 27 17.90 3.81 14.70
CA LYS A 27 16.43 3.60 14.87
C LYS A 27 16.04 2.17 14.51
N ASN A 28 15.08 1.63 15.26
CA ASN A 28 14.47 0.34 15.00
C ASN A 28 13.46 0.47 13.85
N ALA A 29 13.93 0.37 12.61
CA ALA A 29 13.13 0.60 11.42
C ALA A 29 13.14 -0.60 10.48
N ASP A 30 11.97 -0.96 9.97
CA ASP A 30 11.79 -1.98 8.95
C ASP A 30 11.09 -1.42 7.71
N TYR A 31 11.26 -2.12 6.61
CA TYR A 31 10.53 -1.86 5.36
C TYR A 31 9.63 -3.05 5.06
N ILE A 32 8.36 -2.80 4.87
CA ILE A 32 7.45 -3.81 4.37
C ILE A 32 7.37 -3.67 2.87
N THR A 33 7.82 -4.72 2.18
CA THR A 33 7.60 -4.85 0.75
C THR A 33 6.13 -5.13 0.52
N VAL A 34 5.44 -4.14 -0.03
CA VAL A 34 4.06 -4.34 -0.46
C VAL A 34 4.05 -5.01 -1.83
N PRO A 35 3.12 -5.94 -2.07
CA PRO A 35 3.03 -6.60 -3.36
C PRO A 35 2.95 -5.58 -4.50
N GLU A 36 3.76 -5.79 -5.53
CA GLU A 36 3.67 -5.07 -6.80
C GLU A 36 3.84 -3.53 -6.77
N GLY A 37 4.61 -3.03 -5.81
CA GLY A 37 4.96 -1.61 -5.80
C GLY A 37 3.75 -0.69 -5.58
N LEU A 38 2.93 -1.00 -4.58
CA LEU A 38 1.76 -0.20 -4.21
C LEU A 38 2.15 1.24 -3.88
N ASN A 39 2.06 2.12 -4.87
CA ASN A 39 2.48 3.51 -4.76
C ASN A 39 1.31 4.51 -4.77
N ASN A 40 0.08 4.02 -4.92
CA ASN A 40 -1.12 4.84 -4.88
C ASN A 40 -1.92 4.58 -3.58
N SER A 41 -2.73 5.55 -3.19
CA SER A 41 -3.45 5.51 -1.92
C SER A 41 -4.51 4.41 -1.83
N PHE A 42 -5.12 4.03 -2.95
CA PHE A 42 -6.15 2.99 -3.01
C PHE A 42 -5.55 1.62 -2.73
N ALA A 43 -4.47 1.28 -3.42
CA ALA A 43 -3.81 0.01 -3.26
C ALA A 43 -3.27 -0.17 -1.84
N VAL A 44 -2.63 0.86 -1.29
CA VAL A 44 -2.17 0.84 0.11
C VAL A 44 -3.34 0.70 1.07
N ARG A 45 -4.45 1.44 0.87
CA ARG A 45 -5.64 1.33 1.71
C ARG A 45 -6.23 -0.08 1.67
N GLN A 46 -6.42 -0.64 0.50
CA GLN A 46 -6.97 -1.99 0.34
C GLN A 46 -6.10 -3.05 1.00
N TRP A 47 -4.79 -2.92 0.88
CA TRP A 47 -3.85 -3.84 1.49
C TRP A 47 -3.84 -3.75 3.02
N ILE A 48 -3.84 -2.53 3.59
CA ILE A 48 -3.94 -2.32 5.04
C ILE A 48 -5.32 -2.78 5.56
N GLU A 49 -6.39 -2.57 4.81
CA GLU A 49 -7.73 -3.05 5.16
C GLU A 49 -7.74 -4.57 5.27
N TRP A 50 -7.16 -5.26 4.29
CA TRP A 50 -6.99 -6.71 4.37
C TRP A 50 -6.14 -7.13 5.59
N ILE A 51 -5.02 -6.47 5.87
CA ILE A 51 -4.21 -6.80 7.05
C ILE A 51 -5.03 -6.65 8.33
N CYS A 52 -5.76 -5.55 8.45
CA CYS A 52 -6.48 -5.22 9.68
C CYS A 52 -7.78 -6.02 9.90
N THR A 53 -8.44 -6.43 8.82
CA THR A 53 -9.78 -7.04 8.89
C THR A 53 -9.84 -8.47 8.39
N GLY A 54 -8.87 -8.91 7.61
CA GLY A 54 -8.90 -10.16 6.86
C GLY A 54 -9.74 -10.08 5.57
N ASP A 55 -10.51 -9.02 5.37
CA ASP A 55 -11.39 -8.87 4.22
C ASP A 55 -10.60 -8.41 2.99
N ARG A 56 -10.75 -9.12 1.90
CA ARG A 56 -10.26 -8.68 0.61
C ARG A 56 -11.31 -7.82 -0.04
N SER A 57 -10.92 -6.60 -0.44
CA SER A 57 -11.78 -5.81 -1.30
C SER A 57 -12.04 -6.57 -2.61
N THR A 58 -13.31 -6.77 -2.94
CA THR A 58 -13.71 -7.42 -4.19
C THR A 58 -13.40 -6.55 -5.42
N ASP A 59 -13.10 -5.29 -5.20
CA ASP A 59 -12.83 -4.29 -6.24
C ASP A 59 -11.37 -4.25 -6.65
N ALA A 60 -10.49 -4.91 -5.89
CA ALA A 60 -9.07 -4.94 -6.19
C ALA A 60 -8.72 -6.17 -7.02
N TYR A 61 -7.83 -5.98 -7.98
CA TYR A 61 -7.08 -7.08 -8.56
C TYR A 61 -6.07 -7.52 -7.51
N TRP A 62 -6.54 -8.35 -6.62
CA TRP A 62 -5.69 -9.03 -5.70
C TRP A 62 -4.76 -9.94 -6.47
N TYR A 63 -3.59 -10.05 -5.96
CA TYR A 63 -2.52 -10.87 -6.44
C TYR A 63 -3.04 -12.24 -6.89
N ASP A 64 -3.03 -12.47 -8.19
CA ASP A 64 -3.31 -13.78 -8.77
C ASP A 64 -1.98 -14.52 -8.90
N ASN A 65 -1.69 -15.33 -7.90
CA ASN A 65 -0.44 -16.05 -7.77
C ASN A 65 -0.08 -16.96 -8.93
N ASP A 66 -1.08 -17.51 -9.57
CA ASP A 66 -0.86 -18.55 -10.55
C ASP A 66 -0.20 -18.03 -11.82
N LYS A 67 -0.21 -16.72 -12.02
CA LYS A 67 0.13 -16.14 -13.32
C LYS A 67 1.26 -15.14 -13.31
N SER A 68 1.62 -14.59 -12.17
CA SER A 68 2.56 -13.46 -12.14
C SER A 68 3.90 -13.73 -11.49
N ALA A 69 4.03 -14.71 -10.63
CA ALA A 69 5.19 -14.84 -9.75
C ALA A 69 5.99 -16.16 -9.89
N GLY A 70 5.73 -16.96 -10.88
CA GLY A 70 6.51 -18.19 -11.10
C GLY A 70 6.40 -19.19 -9.94
N ALA A 71 7.38 -19.27 -9.10
CA ALA A 71 7.46 -20.27 -8.02
C ALA A 71 7.00 -19.76 -6.64
N PHE A 72 6.52 -18.52 -6.53
CA PHE A 72 6.15 -17.96 -5.23
C PHE A 72 4.75 -18.40 -4.82
N LYS A 73 4.67 -19.24 -3.81
CA LYS A 73 3.41 -19.67 -3.20
C LYS A 73 2.99 -18.63 -2.17
N TRP A 74 1.92 -17.91 -2.45
CA TRP A 74 1.35 -16.95 -1.50
C TRP A 74 0.33 -17.65 -0.59
N GLU A 75 0.51 -17.52 0.72
CA GLU A 75 -0.39 -18.06 1.74
C GLU A 75 -1.06 -16.88 2.46
N PRO A 76 -2.16 -16.36 1.91
CA PRO A 76 -2.70 -15.07 2.32
C PRO A 76 -3.16 -15.03 3.77
N GLU A 77 -3.67 -16.12 4.31
CA GLU A 77 -4.17 -16.15 5.68
C GLU A 77 -3.01 -16.12 6.70
N GLN A 78 -1.95 -16.85 6.43
CA GLN A 78 -0.76 -16.83 7.27
C GLN A 78 -0.05 -15.49 7.21
N GLU A 79 0.16 -14.98 6.00
CA GLU A 79 0.79 -13.67 5.78
C GLU A 79 -0.02 -12.54 6.43
N GLN A 80 -1.34 -12.56 6.31
CA GLN A 80 -2.22 -11.58 6.94
C GLN A 80 -2.05 -11.56 8.45
N LYS A 81 -2.01 -12.73 9.09
CA LYS A 81 -1.83 -12.85 10.53
C LYS A 81 -0.45 -12.34 10.98
N GLU A 82 0.60 -12.72 10.26
CA GLU A 82 1.97 -12.28 10.56
C GLU A 82 2.11 -10.75 10.44
N LEU A 83 1.54 -10.16 9.39
CA LEU A 83 1.54 -8.72 9.19
C LEU A 83 0.72 -7.98 10.24
N LEU A 84 -0.43 -8.54 10.64
CA LEU A 84 -1.25 -7.95 11.70
C LEU A 84 -0.52 -7.96 13.04
N ASP A 85 0.11 -9.05 13.41
CA ASP A 85 0.88 -9.14 14.65
C ASP A 85 2.10 -8.20 14.60
N TYR A 86 2.72 -8.07 13.44
CA TYR A 86 3.77 -7.09 13.20
C TYR A 86 3.27 -5.64 13.37
N PHE A 87 2.11 -5.30 12.82
CA PHE A 87 1.50 -3.97 12.97
C PHE A 87 1.17 -3.63 14.43
N LYS A 88 0.66 -4.59 15.20
CA LYS A 88 0.37 -4.41 16.62
C LYS A 88 1.61 -4.00 17.43
N THR A 89 2.77 -4.55 17.08
CA THR A 89 4.04 -4.22 17.74
C THR A 89 4.71 -2.95 17.21
N THR A 90 4.25 -2.43 16.07
CA THR A 90 4.79 -1.23 15.42
C THR A 90 4.25 0.02 16.10
N LYS A 91 5.12 1.00 16.37
CA LYS A 91 4.74 2.29 16.98
C LYS A 91 4.54 3.38 15.94
N GLY A 92 5.35 3.38 14.89
CA GLY A 92 5.30 4.38 13.83
C GLY A 92 5.15 3.77 12.44
N PHE A 93 4.27 4.36 11.64
CA PHE A 93 4.02 3.98 10.27
C PHE A 93 4.37 5.15 9.35
N VAL A 94 5.26 4.91 8.39
CA VAL A 94 5.56 5.90 7.35
C VAL A 94 5.09 5.34 6.02
N VAL A 95 4.03 5.91 5.50
CA VAL A 95 3.40 5.51 4.24
C VAL A 95 3.77 6.50 3.15
N THR A 96 4.43 6.01 2.10
CA THR A 96 4.95 6.86 1.04
C THR A 96 4.20 6.64 -0.27
N TYR A 97 3.70 7.72 -0.86
CA TYR A 97 2.97 7.70 -2.12
C TYR A 97 3.80 8.31 -3.25
N GLY A 98 3.73 7.69 -4.41
CA GLY A 98 4.43 8.16 -5.61
C GLY A 98 3.53 8.38 -6.82
N LEU A 99 2.29 7.88 -6.80
CA LEU A 99 1.39 7.89 -7.94
C LEU A 99 0.00 8.39 -7.56
N ALA A 100 -0.53 9.30 -8.37
CA ALA A 100 -1.94 9.67 -8.38
C ALA A 100 -2.72 8.97 -9.52
N GLU A 101 -2.01 8.45 -10.52
CA GLU A 101 -2.62 7.67 -11.59
C GLU A 101 -3.03 6.30 -11.09
N VAL A 102 -4.24 5.90 -11.43
CA VAL A 102 -4.82 4.61 -11.07
C VAL A 102 -5.54 3.99 -12.25
N TRP A 103 -5.53 2.67 -12.30
CA TRP A 103 -6.35 1.91 -13.23
C TRP A 103 -7.65 1.49 -12.56
N ARG A 104 -8.76 1.66 -13.26
CA ARG A 104 -10.11 1.32 -12.76
C ARG A 104 -10.86 0.41 -13.71
N ASP A 105 -11.70 -0.42 -13.14
CA ASP A 105 -12.80 -1.04 -13.85
C ASP A 105 -13.90 0.02 -14.07
N LYS A 106 -14.33 0.19 -15.33
CA LYS A 106 -15.31 1.21 -15.70
C LYS A 106 -16.71 0.94 -15.13
N LYS A 107 -17.06 -0.32 -14.91
CA LYS A 107 -18.35 -0.73 -14.41
C LYS A 107 -18.43 -0.63 -12.89
N THR A 108 -17.48 -1.21 -12.19
CA THR A 108 -17.47 -1.28 -10.72
C THR A 108 -16.84 -0.06 -10.07
N LYS A 109 -16.03 0.71 -10.84
CA LYS A 109 -15.14 1.78 -10.36
C LYS A 109 -14.05 1.31 -9.39
N GLY A 110 -13.91 0.00 -9.24
CA GLY A 110 -12.84 -0.60 -8.44
C GLY A 110 -11.45 -0.26 -8.99
N VAL A 111 -10.51 -0.02 -8.10
CA VAL A 111 -9.15 0.36 -8.45
C VAL A 111 -8.24 -0.86 -8.39
N PHE A 112 -7.50 -1.09 -9.46
CA PHE A 112 -6.48 -2.13 -9.53
C PHE A 112 -5.21 -1.68 -8.81
N TRP A 113 -4.50 -2.63 -8.24
CA TRP A 113 -3.26 -2.35 -7.53
C TRP A 113 -2.13 -1.87 -8.45
N ARG A 114 -2.19 -2.25 -9.70
CA ARG A 114 -1.20 -1.90 -10.74
C ARG A 114 -1.87 -1.65 -12.08
N GLY A 115 -1.07 -1.36 -13.09
CA GLY A 115 -1.54 -1.29 -14.46
C GLY A 115 -2.17 -2.62 -14.91
N VAL A 116 -3.22 -2.53 -15.70
CA VAL A 116 -3.87 -3.70 -16.28
C VAL A 116 -2.93 -4.31 -17.33
N PRO A 117 -2.57 -5.61 -17.23
CA PRO A 117 -1.70 -6.24 -18.20
C PRO A 117 -2.28 -6.20 -19.62
N ASN A 118 -1.44 -5.93 -20.61
CA ASN A 118 -1.88 -5.79 -22.02
C ASN A 118 -2.72 -6.97 -22.53
N LYS A 119 -2.46 -8.18 -22.03
CA LYS A 119 -3.19 -9.39 -22.45
C LYS A 119 -4.66 -9.43 -22.01
N VAL A 120 -4.99 -8.69 -20.96
CA VAL A 120 -6.35 -8.62 -20.38
C VAL A 120 -6.96 -7.23 -20.48
N PHE A 121 -6.20 -6.28 -20.99
CA PHE A 121 -6.68 -4.92 -21.17
C PHE A 121 -7.80 -4.86 -22.21
N SER A 122 -8.88 -4.19 -21.86
CA SER A 122 -9.99 -3.84 -22.75
C SER A 122 -10.36 -2.38 -22.52
N PRO A 123 -10.35 -1.54 -23.56
CA PRO A 123 -10.72 -0.14 -23.42
C PRO A 123 -12.19 0.07 -23.05
N GLU A 124 -13.05 -0.93 -23.26
CA GLU A 124 -14.45 -0.88 -22.83
C GLU A 124 -14.58 -1.11 -21.32
N MET A 125 -13.68 -1.92 -20.74
CA MET A 125 -13.76 -2.31 -19.32
C MET A 125 -12.83 -1.52 -18.43
N HIS A 126 -11.70 -1.05 -18.96
CA HIS A 126 -10.63 -0.48 -18.15
C HIS A 126 -10.36 0.99 -18.54
N GLU A 127 -10.02 1.78 -17.54
CA GLU A 127 -9.59 3.16 -17.72
C GLU A 127 -8.41 3.50 -16.81
N SER A 128 -7.49 4.32 -17.32
CA SER A 128 -6.45 4.98 -16.53
C SER A 128 -6.91 6.39 -16.23
N VAL A 129 -6.91 6.78 -14.96
CA VAL A 129 -7.37 8.09 -14.51
C VAL A 129 -6.47 8.63 -13.41
N THR A 130 -6.42 9.96 -13.30
CA THR A 130 -5.82 10.60 -12.13
C THR A 130 -6.84 10.64 -11.00
N SER A 131 -6.48 10.10 -9.85
CA SER A 131 -7.32 10.17 -8.66
C SER A 131 -7.40 11.60 -8.12
N THR A 132 -8.55 11.95 -7.55
CA THR A 132 -8.78 13.27 -6.98
C THR A 132 -8.08 13.42 -5.62
N VAL A 133 -7.85 14.66 -5.21
CA VAL A 133 -7.31 14.97 -3.87
C VAL A 133 -8.23 14.41 -2.79
N GLU A 134 -9.53 14.58 -2.95
CA GLU A 134 -10.52 14.09 -1.99
C GLU A 134 -10.47 12.58 -1.82
N GLU A 135 -10.41 11.82 -2.90
CA GLU A 135 -10.27 10.36 -2.86
C GLU A 135 -9.00 9.94 -2.11
N ASN A 136 -7.87 10.61 -2.42
CA ASN A 136 -6.61 10.31 -1.74
C ASN A 136 -6.67 10.62 -0.24
N VAL A 137 -7.23 11.76 0.14
CA VAL A 137 -7.42 12.15 1.55
C VAL A 137 -8.33 11.15 2.28
N ASN A 138 -9.42 10.72 1.65
CA ASN A 138 -10.33 9.73 2.23
C ASN A 138 -9.63 8.38 2.44
N ASN A 139 -8.80 7.94 1.50
CA ASN A 139 -7.99 6.74 1.66
C ASN A 139 -6.99 6.88 2.83
N MET A 140 -6.31 8.02 2.97
CA MET A 140 -5.37 8.27 4.08
C MET A 140 -6.10 8.24 5.43
N LYS A 141 -7.26 8.90 5.55
CA LYS A 141 -8.08 8.85 6.76
C LYS A 141 -8.49 7.41 7.10
N ARG A 142 -8.98 6.67 6.10
CA ARG A 142 -9.37 5.27 6.30
C ARG A 142 -8.21 4.39 6.76
N ILE A 143 -7.01 4.60 6.24
CA ILE A 143 -5.80 3.90 6.68
C ILE A 143 -5.52 4.20 8.17
N ALA A 144 -5.57 5.46 8.56
CA ALA A 144 -5.36 5.87 9.96
C ALA A 144 -6.39 5.22 10.88
N ASP A 145 -7.67 5.29 10.53
CA ASP A 145 -8.77 4.70 11.31
C ASP A 145 -8.60 3.19 11.48
N LEU A 146 -8.21 2.48 10.41
CA LEU A 146 -7.97 1.04 10.45
C LEU A 146 -6.82 0.68 11.40
N ILE A 147 -5.69 1.37 11.28
CA ILE A 147 -4.51 1.12 12.13
C ILE A 147 -4.85 1.44 13.59
N HIS A 148 -5.44 2.59 13.89
CA HIS A 148 -5.81 2.98 15.24
C HIS A 148 -6.81 1.99 15.85
N LYS A 149 -7.88 1.68 15.14
CA LYS A 149 -8.92 0.76 15.63
C LYS A 149 -8.38 -0.65 15.90
N THR A 150 -7.43 -1.12 15.07
CA THR A 150 -6.99 -2.53 15.12
C THR A 150 -5.72 -2.70 15.96
N CYS A 151 -4.81 -1.72 15.92
CA CYS A 151 -3.49 -1.83 16.53
C CYS A 151 -3.30 -0.94 17.77
N GLY A 152 -4.19 0.06 17.97
CA GLY A 152 -4.17 0.97 19.13
C GLY A 152 -4.02 2.43 18.74
N GLU A 153 -4.67 3.30 19.52
CA GLU A 153 -4.70 4.76 19.32
C GLU A 153 -3.34 5.45 19.53
N ASP A 154 -2.38 4.74 20.13
CA ASP A 154 -1.03 5.23 20.40
C ASP A 154 -0.08 5.12 19.21
N LYS A 155 -0.58 4.73 18.05
CA LYS A 155 0.20 4.62 16.81
C LYS A 155 0.36 5.97 16.12
N HIS A 156 1.54 6.21 15.58
CA HIS A 156 1.82 7.41 14.80
C HIS A 156 1.86 7.07 13.31
N ILE A 157 1.18 7.85 12.51
CA ILE A 157 1.11 7.64 11.07
C ILE A 157 1.58 8.88 10.35
N ILE A 158 2.59 8.72 9.50
CA ILE A 158 3.20 9.78 8.70
C ILE A 158 2.97 9.45 7.23
N TYR A 159 2.35 10.36 6.51
CA TYR A 159 2.22 10.27 5.06
C TYR A 159 3.24 11.15 4.36
N THR A 160 3.86 10.61 3.33
CA THR A 160 4.75 11.40 2.45
C THR A 160 4.31 11.29 1.01
N LEU A 161 4.44 12.39 0.28
CA LEU A 161 4.22 12.45 -1.16
C LEU A 161 5.55 12.64 -1.86
N SER A 162 5.78 11.87 -2.93
CA SER A 162 6.97 12.04 -3.75
C SER A 162 6.89 13.35 -4.54
N PRO A 163 7.88 14.23 -4.44
CA PRO A 163 7.95 15.43 -5.27
C PRO A 163 8.57 15.14 -6.65
N VAL A 164 9.00 13.91 -6.90
CA VAL A 164 9.67 13.54 -8.15
C VAL A 164 8.63 13.37 -9.26
N PRO A 165 8.75 14.13 -10.37
CA PRO A 165 7.87 13.94 -11.49
C PRO A 165 8.08 12.57 -12.13
N LEU A 166 7.00 11.97 -12.62
CA LEU A 166 7.08 10.73 -13.40
C LEU A 166 7.77 11.00 -14.75
N ALA A 167 8.66 10.09 -15.12
CA ALA A 167 9.30 10.13 -16.43
C ALA A 167 8.34 9.74 -17.56
N ALA A 168 7.30 8.98 -17.23
CA ALA A 168 6.24 8.59 -18.16
C ALA A 168 4.91 8.46 -17.40
N THR A 169 3.82 8.78 -18.07
CA THR A 169 2.45 8.64 -17.56
C THR A 169 1.62 7.84 -18.57
N PHE A 170 0.48 7.33 -18.14
CA PHE A 170 -0.50 6.67 -19.01
C PHE A 170 -1.54 7.63 -19.58
N GLN A 171 -1.37 8.94 -19.34
CA GLN A 171 -2.21 10.03 -19.82
C GLN A 171 -1.48 10.86 -20.87
#